data_d41b089a2996fb0a0065f5c587ddffd6
#
_entry.id   d41b089a2996fb0a0065f5c587ddffd6
#
_cell.length_a   1.000
_cell.length_b   1.000
_cell.length_c   1.000
_cell.angle_alpha   90.00
_cell.angle_beta   90.00
_cell.angle_gamma   90.00
#
_symmetry.space_group_name_H-M   'P 1'
#
loop_
_entity.id
_entity.type
_entity.pdbx_description
1 polymer ?
#
loop_
_entity_poly.entity_id
_entity_poly.type
_entity_poly.pdbx_seq_one_letter_code
_entity_poly.pdbx_strand_id
1 'polypeptide(L)'
;RRVLFRSTTPFLPSINENWTYDLAISFLTPHNIVRDKVKAQQKWAWIHTDYSFIGINTRRELPVWEAFDRIISISESVSKGFLSKFPSLKCKLMVMENILSETFIREQAELPFDTSFLQAFEGREGQTKHPVLLCTVGRFSYPKAIDRAVYICRQLVQQSIDVCWYVVGYGGDELLIRKAIAETGMEKHFVLVGKQINPYPYIKACDIYVQPSRYEGKAVTVREA
;
A
#
# COMPACT_ATOMS: atom_id res chain seq x y z
N ARG A 1 1.43 -15.70 -9.69
CA ARG A 1 1.67 -16.00 -8.26
C ARG A 1 0.48 -16.69 -7.58
N ARG A 2 -0.78 -16.20 -7.70
CA ARG A 2 -1.96 -16.84 -7.06
C ARG A 2 -2.17 -18.32 -7.47
N VAL A 3 -1.94 -18.65 -8.73
CA VAL A 3 -2.06 -20.03 -9.22
C VAL A 3 -1.00 -20.94 -8.59
N LEU A 4 0.23 -20.46 -8.49
CA LEU A 4 1.35 -21.21 -7.91
C LEU A 4 1.07 -21.58 -6.45
N PHE A 5 0.61 -20.64 -5.63
CA PHE A 5 0.29 -20.90 -4.23
C PHE A 5 -0.81 -21.96 -4.03
N ARG A 6 -1.83 -21.98 -4.90
CA ARG A 6 -2.87 -23.00 -4.84
C ARG A 6 -2.38 -24.39 -5.18
N SER A 7 -1.51 -24.51 -6.18
CA SER A 7 -0.95 -25.81 -6.58
C SER A 7 0.07 -26.34 -5.59
N THR A 8 0.73 -25.49 -4.80
CA THR A 8 1.74 -25.90 -3.81
C THR A 8 1.16 -26.12 -2.40
N THR A 9 0.06 -25.45 -2.04
CA THR A 9 -0.53 -25.58 -0.69
C THR A 9 -0.83 -27.04 -0.27
N PRO A 10 -1.34 -27.94 -1.13
CA PRO A 10 -1.57 -29.33 -0.74
C PRO A 10 -0.31 -30.04 -0.22
N PHE A 11 0.84 -29.68 -0.74
CA PHE A 11 2.14 -30.31 -0.40
C PHE A 11 2.82 -29.70 0.83
N LEU A 12 2.27 -28.61 1.37
CA LEU A 12 2.78 -28.02 2.60
C LEU A 12 2.34 -28.85 3.82
N PRO A 13 3.19 -28.99 4.85
CA PRO A 13 2.77 -29.59 6.13
C PRO A 13 1.67 -28.74 6.78
N SER A 14 0.88 -29.35 7.63
CA SER A 14 -0.04 -28.64 8.52
C SER A 14 0.74 -27.81 9.55
N ILE A 15 0.18 -26.69 9.96
CA ILE A 15 0.78 -25.84 10.98
C ILE A 15 0.33 -26.35 12.34
N ASN A 16 1.27 -26.75 13.20
CA ASN A 16 1.02 -27.27 14.55
C ASN A 16 -0.11 -28.33 14.58
N GLU A 17 0.10 -29.46 13.93
CA GLU A 17 -0.92 -30.52 13.71
C GLU A 17 -1.66 -30.96 14.98
N ASN A 18 -0.98 -30.92 16.12
CA ASN A 18 -1.51 -31.34 17.42
C ASN A 18 -2.20 -30.22 18.19
N TRP A 19 -2.32 -29.03 17.59
CA TRP A 19 -2.92 -27.88 18.25
C TRP A 19 -4.13 -27.38 17.48
N THR A 20 -5.22 -27.05 18.20
CA THR A 20 -6.39 -26.36 17.66
C THR A 20 -6.47 -24.97 18.26
N TYR A 21 -6.41 -23.95 17.41
CA TYR A 21 -6.51 -22.56 17.83
C TYR A 21 -7.98 -22.17 18.04
N ASP A 22 -8.26 -21.23 18.94
CA ASP A 22 -9.60 -20.66 19.06
C ASP A 22 -9.94 -19.83 17.83
N LEU A 23 -8.97 -19.05 17.34
CA LEU A 23 -9.13 -18.22 16.15
C LEU A 23 -7.87 -18.26 15.28
N ALA A 24 -8.07 -18.46 13.96
CA ALA A 24 -7.02 -18.32 12.96
C ALA A 24 -7.40 -17.20 11.98
N ILE A 25 -6.51 -16.24 11.81
CA ILE A 25 -6.72 -15.08 10.93
C ILE A 25 -5.84 -15.19 9.68
N SER A 26 -6.47 -15.22 8.51
CA SER A 26 -5.78 -15.05 7.24
C SER A 26 -5.74 -13.59 6.87
N PHE A 27 -4.70 -12.89 7.30
CA PHE A 27 -4.58 -11.43 7.16
C PHE A 27 -4.28 -10.99 5.73
N LEU A 28 -3.49 -11.80 4.99
CA LEU A 28 -3.15 -11.55 3.59
C LEU A 28 -3.33 -12.80 2.73
N THR A 29 -3.54 -12.60 1.43
CA THR A 29 -3.55 -13.70 0.45
C THR A 29 -2.17 -14.36 0.34
N PRO A 30 -2.09 -15.69 0.18
CA PRO A 30 -3.16 -16.64 -0.15
C PRO A 30 -3.90 -17.16 1.08
N HIS A 31 -5.23 -17.06 1.09
CA HIS A 31 -6.07 -17.48 2.22
C HIS A 31 -6.16 -19.00 2.39
N ASN A 32 -5.88 -19.77 1.34
CA ASN A 32 -5.92 -21.22 1.36
C ASN A 32 -4.93 -21.86 2.35
N ILE A 33 -3.85 -21.19 2.75
CA ILE A 33 -2.94 -21.70 3.79
C ILE A 33 -3.67 -21.83 5.14
N VAL A 34 -4.35 -20.78 5.59
CA VAL A 34 -5.12 -20.82 6.84
C VAL A 34 -6.31 -21.78 6.71
N ARG A 35 -7.00 -21.77 5.56
CA ARG A 35 -8.09 -22.68 5.29
C ARG A 35 -7.69 -24.13 5.45
N ASP A 36 -6.59 -24.56 4.82
CA ASP A 36 -6.24 -25.96 4.62
C ASP A 36 -5.21 -26.49 5.61
N LYS A 37 -4.37 -25.63 6.19
CA LYS A 37 -3.19 -26.01 6.95
C LYS A 37 -3.22 -25.58 8.43
N VAL A 38 -4.27 -24.90 8.87
CA VAL A 38 -4.44 -24.49 10.27
C VAL A 38 -5.73 -25.10 10.82
N LYS A 39 -5.63 -25.79 11.98
CA LYS A 39 -6.80 -26.22 12.74
C LYS A 39 -7.23 -25.09 13.68
N ALA A 40 -8.48 -24.61 13.56
CA ALA A 40 -9.02 -23.59 14.43
C ALA A 40 -10.53 -23.77 14.58
N GLN A 41 -11.08 -23.30 15.72
CA GLN A 41 -12.52 -23.26 15.99
C GLN A 41 -13.21 -22.23 15.09
N GLN A 42 -12.55 -21.08 14.87
CA GLN A 42 -12.98 -20.05 13.94
C GLN A 42 -11.84 -19.65 13.00
N LYS A 43 -12.20 -19.36 11.76
CA LYS A 43 -11.27 -18.85 10.74
C LYS A 43 -11.80 -17.58 10.13
N TRP A 44 -11.00 -16.52 10.19
CA TRP A 44 -11.34 -15.21 9.62
C TRP A 44 -10.38 -14.86 8.49
N ALA A 45 -10.90 -14.25 7.42
CA ALA A 45 -10.11 -13.76 6.30
C ALA A 45 -10.23 -12.25 6.18
N TRP A 46 -9.11 -11.56 5.89
CA TRP A 46 -9.05 -10.12 5.80
C TRP A 46 -8.88 -9.65 4.36
N ILE A 47 -9.62 -8.61 3.96
CA ILE A 47 -9.57 -8.01 2.63
C ILE A 47 -8.87 -6.66 2.74
N HIS A 48 -7.71 -6.51 2.09
CA HIS A 48 -6.95 -5.26 2.04
C HIS A 48 -6.96 -4.61 0.65
N THR A 49 -7.60 -5.23 -0.34
CA THR A 49 -7.61 -4.78 -1.73
C THR A 49 -9.04 -4.53 -2.19
N ASP A 50 -9.25 -3.45 -2.94
CA ASP A 50 -10.53 -3.22 -3.60
C ASP A 50 -10.72 -4.21 -4.76
N TYR A 51 -11.75 -5.03 -4.66
CA TYR A 51 -12.08 -6.07 -5.63
C TYR A 51 -12.69 -5.53 -6.92
N SER A 52 -13.08 -4.26 -6.96
CA SER A 52 -13.58 -3.60 -8.17
C SER A 52 -12.50 -3.51 -9.26
N PHE A 53 -11.23 -3.39 -8.85
CA PHE A 53 -10.08 -3.14 -9.75
C PHE A 53 -9.27 -4.40 -10.08
N ILE A 54 -9.64 -5.58 -9.55
CA ILE A 54 -8.89 -6.81 -9.79
C ILE A 54 -9.70 -7.83 -10.59
N GLY A 55 -9.05 -8.38 -11.62
CA GLY A 55 -9.59 -9.52 -12.36
C GLY A 55 -9.42 -10.80 -11.54
N ILE A 56 -10.52 -11.46 -11.23
CA ILE A 56 -10.54 -12.72 -10.48
C ILE A 56 -11.46 -13.74 -11.15
N ASN A 57 -11.17 -15.02 -10.94
CA ASN A 57 -12.09 -16.08 -11.28
C ASN A 57 -12.98 -16.38 -10.06
N THR A 58 -14.19 -15.80 -10.04
CA THR A 58 -15.12 -15.90 -8.91
C THR A 58 -15.50 -17.34 -8.60
N ARG A 59 -15.71 -18.21 -9.60
CA ARG A 59 -16.02 -19.64 -9.37
C ARG A 59 -14.91 -20.37 -8.62
N ARG A 60 -13.63 -19.99 -8.83
CA ARG A 60 -12.49 -20.60 -8.13
C ARG A 60 -12.22 -19.97 -6.78
N GLU A 61 -12.54 -18.67 -6.60
CA GLU A 61 -12.29 -17.96 -5.35
C GLU A 61 -13.40 -18.19 -4.31
N LEU A 62 -14.67 -18.33 -4.75
CA LEU A 62 -15.82 -18.47 -3.86
C LEU A 62 -15.64 -19.58 -2.81
N PRO A 63 -15.27 -20.83 -3.15
CA PRO A 63 -15.09 -21.89 -2.14
C PRO A 63 -13.99 -21.59 -1.11
N VAL A 64 -13.04 -20.74 -1.45
CA VAL A 64 -12.01 -20.32 -0.49
C VAL A 64 -12.61 -19.38 0.55
N TRP A 65 -13.42 -18.41 0.11
CA TRP A 65 -14.06 -17.44 0.99
C TRP A 65 -15.19 -18.08 1.83
N GLU A 66 -15.93 -19.01 1.26
CA GLU A 66 -16.99 -19.76 1.96
C GLU A 66 -16.49 -20.57 3.15
N ALA A 67 -15.21 -21.00 3.11
CA ALA A 67 -14.60 -21.77 4.18
C ALA A 67 -14.22 -20.95 5.43
N PHE A 68 -14.37 -19.61 5.38
CA PHE A 68 -14.14 -18.75 6.53
C PHE A 68 -15.45 -18.41 7.24
N ASP A 69 -15.41 -18.32 8.57
CA ASP A 69 -16.56 -17.98 9.41
C ASP A 69 -16.89 -16.48 9.31
N ARG A 70 -15.84 -15.65 9.19
CA ARG A 70 -15.96 -14.19 8.99
C ARG A 70 -15.00 -13.72 7.92
N ILE A 71 -15.42 -12.67 7.22
CA ILE A 71 -14.62 -11.97 6.22
C ILE A 71 -14.57 -10.51 6.65
N ILE A 72 -13.37 -10.01 6.90
CA ILE A 72 -13.16 -8.66 7.39
C ILE A 72 -12.75 -7.76 6.23
N SER A 73 -13.46 -6.68 6.05
CA SER A 73 -13.17 -5.62 5.09
C SER A 73 -12.68 -4.37 5.83
N ILE A 74 -11.70 -3.67 5.25
CA ILE A 74 -11.09 -2.49 5.88
C ILE A 74 -11.88 -1.20 5.64
N SER A 75 -12.94 -1.23 4.82
CA SER A 75 -13.82 -0.09 4.55
C SER A 75 -15.12 -0.52 3.87
N GLU A 76 -16.13 0.35 3.93
CA GLU A 76 -17.40 0.14 3.21
C GLU A 76 -17.20 0.08 1.68
N SER A 77 -16.28 0.86 1.12
CA SER A 77 -15.96 0.83 -0.30
C SER A 77 -15.41 -0.53 -0.72
N VAL A 78 -14.44 -1.06 0.05
CA VAL A 78 -13.88 -2.41 -0.17
C VAL A 78 -14.96 -3.47 -0.03
N SER A 79 -15.87 -3.32 0.94
CA SER A 79 -17.03 -4.22 1.12
C SER A 79 -17.91 -4.25 -0.14
N LYS A 80 -18.26 -3.09 -0.69
CA LYS A 80 -19.07 -2.97 -1.91
C LYS A 80 -18.38 -3.65 -3.10
N GLY A 81 -17.09 -3.37 -3.30
CA GLY A 81 -16.29 -3.99 -4.35
C GLY A 81 -16.23 -5.52 -4.22
N PHE A 82 -16.05 -6.04 -3.01
CA PHE A 82 -16.04 -7.47 -2.75
C PHE A 82 -17.41 -8.12 -3.00
N LEU A 83 -18.49 -7.54 -2.46
CA LEU A 83 -19.86 -8.07 -2.62
C LEU A 83 -20.38 -8.00 -4.06
N SER A 84 -19.86 -7.09 -4.89
CA SER A 84 -20.17 -7.09 -6.34
C SER A 84 -19.68 -8.37 -7.04
N LYS A 85 -18.67 -9.03 -6.49
CA LYS A 85 -18.11 -10.30 -7.00
C LYS A 85 -18.68 -11.52 -6.27
N PHE A 86 -19.02 -11.38 -4.98
CA PHE A 86 -19.43 -12.46 -4.08
C PHE A 86 -20.66 -12.07 -3.25
N PRO A 87 -21.82 -11.84 -3.86
CA PRO A 87 -23.02 -11.37 -3.16
C PRO A 87 -23.54 -12.35 -2.09
N SER A 88 -23.30 -13.66 -2.28
CA SER A 88 -23.69 -14.70 -1.31
C SER A 88 -22.97 -14.61 0.04
N LEU A 89 -21.84 -13.91 0.12
CA LEU A 89 -21.02 -13.80 1.33
C LEU A 89 -21.40 -12.62 2.23
N LYS A 90 -22.48 -11.90 1.92
CA LYS A 90 -22.90 -10.71 2.69
C LYS A 90 -23.07 -10.99 4.19
N CYS A 91 -23.62 -12.14 4.57
CA CYS A 91 -23.84 -12.49 5.97
C CYS A 91 -22.55 -12.77 6.77
N LYS A 92 -21.44 -13.07 6.08
CA LYS A 92 -20.11 -13.30 6.69
C LYS A 92 -19.25 -12.05 6.75
N LEU A 93 -19.60 -10.99 6.00
CA LEU A 93 -18.81 -9.79 5.85
C LEU A 93 -19.01 -8.83 7.02
N MET A 94 -17.91 -8.31 7.54
CA MET A 94 -17.88 -7.28 8.58
C MET A 94 -16.87 -6.19 8.17
N VAL A 95 -17.13 -4.95 8.56
CA VAL A 95 -16.17 -3.87 8.40
C VAL A 95 -15.39 -3.70 9.71
N MET A 96 -14.07 -3.77 9.60
CA MET A 96 -13.14 -3.46 10.69
C MET A 96 -11.97 -2.68 10.10
N GLU A 97 -11.93 -1.41 10.41
CA GLU A 97 -10.89 -0.52 9.91
C GLU A 97 -9.52 -0.83 10.52
N ASN A 98 -8.46 -0.47 9.80
CA ASN A 98 -7.10 -0.55 10.36
C ASN A 98 -6.99 0.40 11.57
N ILE A 99 -6.42 -0.12 12.65
CA ILE A 99 -6.15 0.67 13.86
C ILE A 99 -4.95 1.58 13.57
N LEU A 100 -5.13 2.86 13.84
CA LEU A 100 -4.06 3.87 13.81
C LEU A 100 -3.90 4.43 15.23
N SER A 101 -2.68 4.49 15.71
CA SER A 101 -2.35 5.15 16.98
C SER A 101 -1.76 6.52 16.67
N GLU A 102 -2.54 7.56 16.88
CA GLU A 102 -2.10 8.95 16.68
C GLU A 102 -0.88 9.28 17.56
N THR A 103 -0.90 8.85 18.82
CA THR A 103 0.22 9.04 19.75
C THR A 103 1.50 8.41 19.21
N PHE A 104 1.44 7.15 18.77
CA PHE A 104 2.59 6.46 18.19
C PHE A 104 3.13 7.19 16.94
N ILE A 105 2.24 7.61 16.04
CA ILE A 105 2.63 8.31 14.82
C ILE A 105 3.35 9.61 15.15
N ARG A 106 2.79 10.41 16.07
CA ARG A 106 3.40 11.66 16.52
C ARG A 106 4.76 11.45 17.17
N GLU A 107 4.89 10.48 18.06
CA GLU A 107 6.18 10.14 18.70
C GLU A 107 7.23 9.72 17.66
N GLN A 108 6.85 8.87 16.68
CA GLN A 108 7.74 8.44 15.63
C GLN A 108 8.14 9.57 14.66
N ALA A 109 7.27 10.56 14.47
CA ALA A 109 7.53 11.70 13.61
C ALA A 109 8.55 12.69 14.21
N GLU A 110 8.78 12.65 15.52
CA GLU A 110 9.80 13.48 16.19
C GLU A 110 11.20 12.89 16.15
N LEU A 111 11.35 11.63 15.71
CA LEU A 111 12.65 10.99 15.67
C LEU A 111 13.54 11.59 14.56
N PRO A 112 14.87 11.65 14.79
CA PRO A 112 15.81 12.11 13.78
C PRO A 112 15.78 11.21 12.53
N PHE A 113 15.98 11.80 11.37
CA PHE A 113 16.00 11.10 10.09
C PHE A 113 17.08 11.69 9.16
N ASP A 114 17.42 10.94 8.13
CA ASP A 114 18.39 11.39 7.13
C ASP A 114 17.75 12.44 6.19
N THR A 115 18.32 13.64 6.21
CA THR A 115 17.91 14.77 5.35
C THR A 115 18.83 14.97 4.15
N SER A 116 19.83 14.11 3.94
CA SER A 116 20.81 14.24 2.85
C SER A 116 20.19 14.29 1.46
N PHE A 117 19.00 13.67 1.28
CA PHE A 117 18.26 13.70 0.02
C PHE A 117 17.85 15.14 -0.40
N LEU A 118 17.76 16.07 0.54
CA LEU A 118 17.43 17.47 0.24
C LEU A 118 18.53 18.16 -0.59
N GLN A 119 19.79 17.71 -0.50
CA GLN A 119 20.89 18.22 -1.30
C GLN A 119 20.66 17.97 -2.81
N ALA A 120 19.93 16.92 -3.18
CA ALA A 120 19.58 16.67 -4.58
C ALA A 120 18.71 17.79 -5.20
N PHE A 121 18.09 18.59 -4.36
CA PHE A 121 17.23 19.69 -4.78
C PHE A 121 17.98 21.04 -4.94
N GLU A 122 19.27 21.09 -4.65
CA GLU A 122 20.06 22.31 -4.76
C GLU A 122 20.41 22.65 -6.22
N GLY A 123 20.57 23.95 -6.50
CA GLY A 123 20.99 24.45 -7.80
C GLY A 123 19.98 24.22 -8.92
N ARG A 124 18.67 24.23 -8.61
CA ARG A 124 17.59 24.20 -9.60
C ARG A 124 17.42 25.54 -10.29
N GLU A 125 16.97 25.50 -11.53
CA GLU A 125 16.47 26.71 -12.20
C GLU A 125 15.19 27.21 -11.50
N GLY A 126 15.11 28.52 -11.25
CA GLY A 126 13.97 29.11 -10.54
C GLY A 126 13.86 28.76 -9.06
N GLN A 127 14.96 28.28 -8.44
CA GLN A 127 14.99 27.93 -7.02
C GLN A 127 14.62 29.15 -6.14
N THR A 128 13.64 28.94 -5.26
CA THR A 128 13.23 29.90 -4.24
C THR A 128 13.86 29.56 -2.87
N LYS A 129 13.73 30.47 -1.90
CA LYS A 129 14.15 30.18 -0.52
C LYS A 129 13.27 29.11 0.17
N HIS A 130 12.02 29.00 -0.28
CA HIS A 130 11.01 28.12 0.31
C HIS A 130 10.29 27.35 -0.81
N PRO A 131 10.93 26.32 -1.41
CA PRO A 131 10.26 25.45 -2.35
C PRO A 131 9.14 24.67 -1.67
N VAL A 132 8.08 24.35 -2.38
CA VAL A 132 7.01 23.49 -1.86
C VAL A 132 7.54 22.05 -1.78
N LEU A 133 7.59 21.50 -0.58
CA LEU A 133 8.03 20.13 -0.33
C LEU A 133 6.85 19.16 -0.41
N LEU A 134 6.85 18.30 -1.41
CA LEU A 134 5.87 17.25 -1.58
C LEU A 134 6.45 15.91 -1.13
N CYS A 135 5.68 15.14 -0.36
CA CYS A 135 6.06 13.79 0.07
C CYS A 135 5.06 12.74 -0.41
N THR A 136 5.57 11.59 -0.80
CA THR A 136 4.79 10.37 -1.03
C THR A 136 5.47 9.20 -0.32
N VAL A 137 4.69 8.40 0.39
CA VAL A 137 5.18 7.15 1.01
C VAL A 137 4.45 5.97 0.40
N GLY A 138 5.19 5.03 -0.18
CA GLY A 138 4.54 3.86 -0.74
C GLY A 138 5.44 2.92 -1.52
N ARG A 139 4.90 1.73 -1.80
CA ARG A 139 5.58 0.74 -2.64
C ARG A 139 5.64 1.22 -4.09
N PHE A 140 6.78 1.07 -4.74
CA PHE A 140 6.92 1.33 -6.18
C PHE A 140 6.24 0.22 -6.98
N SER A 141 4.98 0.45 -7.32
CA SER A 141 4.11 -0.54 -7.97
C SER A 141 3.00 0.17 -8.75
N TYR A 142 2.47 -0.49 -9.76
CA TYR A 142 1.41 0.05 -10.61
C TYR A 142 0.24 0.71 -9.87
N PRO A 143 -0.32 0.13 -8.77
CA PRO A 143 -1.40 0.78 -8.03
C PRO A 143 -1.01 2.13 -7.42
N LYS A 144 0.24 2.28 -6.97
CA LYS A 144 0.73 3.49 -6.30
C LYS A 144 1.06 4.64 -7.23
N ALA A 145 1.21 4.37 -8.52
CA ALA A 145 1.34 5.36 -9.59
C ALA A 145 2.45 6.41 -9.41
N ILE A 146 3.58 6.01 -8.81
CA ILE A 146 4.73 6.93 -8.62
C ILE A 146 5.28 7.40 -9.98
N ASP A 147 5.19 6.58 -11.02
CA ASP A 147 5.48 6.93 -12.40
C ASP A 147 4.69 8.17 -12.86
N ARG A 148 3.38 8.24 -12.55
CA ARG A 148 2.53 9.40 -12.87
C ARG A 148 2.91 10.64 -12.07
N ALA A 149 3.34 10.48 -10.81
CA ALA A 149 3.76 11.60 -9.97
C ALA A 149 4.92 12.38 -10.60
N VAL A 150 5.84 11.71 -11.31
CA VAL A 150 6.93 12.35 -12.05
C VAL A 150 6.41 13.32 -13.11
N TYR A 151 5.41 12.90 -13.90
CA TYR A 151 4.81 13.77 -14.93
C TYR A 151 4.01 14.92 -14.33
N ILE A 152 3.35 14.71 -13.19
CA ILE A 152 2.67 15.78 -12.45
C ILE A 152 3.70 16.79 -11.92
N CYS A 153 4.82 16.32 -11.35
CA CYS A 153 5.91 17.19 -10.92
C CYS A 153 6.42 18.05 -12.07
N ARG A 154 6.65 17.48 -13.25
CA ARG A 154 7.04 18.22 -14.44
C ARG A 154 6.03 19.31 -14.80
N GLN A 155 4.72 19.01 -14.74
CA GLN A 155 3.69 20.01 -15.03
C GLN A 155 3.71 21.18 -14.03
N LEU A 156 3.96 20.91 -12.75
CA LEU A 156 4.10 21.94 -11.73
C LEU A 156 5.30 22.85 -12.03
N VAL A 157 6.46 22.26 -12.35
CA VAL A 157 7.67 23.02 -12.73
C VAL A 157 7.42 23.85 -13.99
N GLN A 158 6.75 23.31 -15.00
CA GLN A 158 6.39 24.07 -16.22
C GLN A 158 5.45 25.25 -15.94
N GLN A 159 4.69 25.20 -14.85
CA GLN A 159 3.87 26.32 -14.38
C GLN A 159 4.64 27.28 -13.47
N SER A 160 5.97 27.19 -13.43
CA SER A 160 6.86 27.99 -12.60
C SER A 160 6.62 27.84 -11.09
N ILE A 161 6.13 26.68 -10.65
CA ILE A 161 6.02 26.34 -9.24
C ILE A 161 7.33 25.68 -8.82
N ASP A 162 8.05 26.29 -7.87
CA ASP A 162 9.27 25.70 -7.30
C ASP A 162 8.90 24.58 -6.34
N VAL A 163 8.94 23.34 -6.84
CA VAL A 163 8.54 22.14 -6.13
C VAL A 163 9.68 21.16 -6.00
N CYS A 164 9.78 20.54 -4.83
CA CYS A 164 10.65 19.41 -4.52
C CYS A 164 9.79 18.22 -4.06
N TRP A 165 9.73 17.18 -4.86
CA TRP A 165 8.94 15.99 -4.54
C TRP A 165 9.85 14.82 -4.20
N TYR A 166 9.77 14.33 -2.98
CA TYR A 166 10.52 13.14 -2.57
C TYR A 166 9.59 11.97 -2.25
N VAL A 167 10.08 10.77 -2.54
CA VAL A 167 9.29 9.54 -2.41
C VAL A 167 10.04 8.55 -1.53
N VAL A 168 9.41 8.19 -0.41
CA VAL A 168 9.89 7.17 0.51
C VAL A 168 9.28 5.82 0.13
N GLY A 169 10.11 4.85 -0.21
CA GLY A 169 9.65 3.52 -0.55
C GLY A 169 10.59 2.76 -1.47
N TYR A 170 10.12 1.60 -1.94
CA TYR A 170 10.84 0.74 -2.86
C TYR A 170 9.87 -0.20 -3.59
N GLY A 171 10.28 -0.83 -4.66
CA GLY A 171 9.46 -1.83 -5.33
C GLY A 171 9.88 -2.14 -6.76
N GLY A 172 9.10 -3.00 -7.43
CA GLY A 172 9.45 -3.52 -8.75
C GLY A 172 9.43 -2.50 -9.87
N ASP A 173 8.74 -1.37 -9.70
CA ASP A 173 8.59 -0.33 -10.73
C ASP A 173 9.70 0.75 -10.64
N GLU A 174 10.73 0.55 -9.81
CA GLU A 174 11.79 1.55 -9.59
C GLU A 174 12.49 1.96 -10.90
N LEU A 175 12.84 0.99 -11.74
CA LEU A 175 13.45 1.27 -13.04
C LEU A 175 12.55 2.10 -13.95
N LEU A 176 11.24 1.82 -13.94
CA LEU A 176 10.25 2.59 -14.70
C LEU A 176 10.19 4.04 -14.20
N ILE A 177 10.21 4.24 -12.88
CA ILE A 177 10.16 5.57 -12.27
C ILE A 177 11.45 6.35 -12.58
N ARG A 178 12.63 5.74 -12.42
CA ARG A 178 13.91 6.36 -12.74
C ARG A 178 14.00 6.76 -14.21
N LYS A 179 13.49 5.91 -15.10
CA LYS A 179 13.40 6.22 -16.52
C LYS A 179 12.51 7.45 -16.76
N ALA A 180 11.33 7.53 -16.13
CA ALA A 180 10.44 8.68 -16.26
C ALA A 180 11.09 9.97 -15.73
N ILE A 181 11.85 9.91 -14.62
CA ILE A 181 12.61 11.06 -14.09
C ILE A 181 13.62 11.55 -15.13
N ALA A 182 14.43 10.67 -15.71
CA ALA A 182 15.44 11.03 -16.70
C ALA A 182 14.80 11.58 -18.00
N GLU A 183 13.75 10.93 -18.52
CA GLU A 183 13.06 11.37 -19.74
C GLU A 183 12.37 12.74 -19.58
N THR A 184 12.03 13.12 -18.35
CA THR A 184 11.36 14.39 -18.06
C THR A 184 12.30 15.48 -17.58
N GLY A 185 13.58 15.17 -17.30
CA GLY A 185 14.57 16.11 -16.74
C GLY A 185 14.26 16.53 -15.30
N MET A 186 13.63 15.62 -14.52
CA MET A 186 13.15 15.94 -13.16
C MET A 186 14.11 15.50 -12.05
N GLU A 187 15.38 15.20 -12.35
CA GLU A 187 16.37 14.67 -11.39
C GLU A 187 16.56 15.59 -10.18
N LYS A 188 16.43 16.91 -10.40
CA LYS A 188 16.57 17.93 -9.34
C LYS A 188 15.24 18.33 -8.68
N HIS A 189 14.12 17.77 -9.12
CA HIS A 189 12.76 18.08 -8.61
C HIS A 189 12.05 16.87 -8.04
N PHE A 190 12.50 15.65 -8.39
CA PHE A 190 11.86 14.41 -7.97
C PHE A 190 12.90 13.37 -7.51
N VAL A 191 12.91 13.08 -6.21
CA VAL A 191 13.94 12.23 -5.59
C VAL A 191 13.33 10.96 -4.98
N LEU A 192 13.95 9.83 -5.27
CA LEU A 192 13.63 8.55 -4.61
C LEU A 192 14.53 8.38 -3.39
N VAL A 193 13.99 8.55 -2.20
CA VAL A 193 14.71 8.42 -0.91
C VAL A 193 15.06 6.96 -0.60
N GLY A 194 14.32 6.02 -1.21
CA GLY A 194 14.49 4.61 -0.91
C GLY A 194 13.66 4.12 0.28
N LYS A 195 13.95 2.88 0.71
CA LYS A 195 13.25 2.25 1.83
C LYS A 195 13.68 2.86 3.15
N GLN A 196 12.73 3.33 3.94
CA GLN A 196 12.94 3.81 5.31
C GLN A 196 12.17 2.92 6.30
N ILE A 197 12.76 2.71 7.48
CA ILE A 197 12.12 1.95 8.57
C ILE A 197 11.00 2.80 9.19
N ASN A 198 11.30 4.07 9.43
CA ASN A 198 10.35 5.04 9.97
C ASN A 198 10.07 6.13 8.91
N PRO A 199 8.89 6.15 8.27
CA PRO A 199 8.56 7.16 7.26
C PRO A 199 7.97 8.45 7.87
N TYR A 200 7.58 8.45 9.13
CA TYR A 200 6.83 9.56 9.74
C TYR A 200 7.60 10.88 9.81
N PRO A 201 8.91 10.93 10.12
CA PRO A 201 9.66 12.18 10.06
C PRO A 201 9.70 12.80 8.65
N TYR A 202 9.72 11.95 7.61
CA TYR A 202 9.65 12.42 6.23
C TYR A 202 8.28 12.99 5.89
N ILE A 203 7.19 12.38 6.39
CA ILE A 203 5.83 12.91 6.23
C ILE A 203 5.71 14.25 6.96
N LYS A 204 6.21 14.35 8.19
CA LYS A 204 6.19 15.59 8.97
C LYS A 204 6.97 16.73 8.32
N ALA A 205 8.04 16.43 7.60
CA ALA A 205 8.92 17.42 6.98
C ALA A 205 8.35 18.02 5.69
N CYS A 206 7.27 17.49 5.11
CA CYS A 206 6.68 18.04 3.88
C CYS A 206 5.62 19.10 4.16
N ASP A 207 5.42 19.98 3.17
CA ASP A 207 4.31 20.93 3.18
C ASP A 207 3.00 20.24 2.75
N ILE A 208 3.09 19.29 1.82
CA ILE A 208 1.92 18.57 1.30
C ILE A 208 2.26 17.09 1.13
N TYR A 209 1.48 16.23 1.78
CA TYR A 209 1.50 14.79 1.50
C TYR A 209 0.65 14.48 0.27
N VAL A 210 1.21 13.76 -0.71
CA VAL A 210 0.54 13.42 -1.96
C VAL A 210 0.43 11.91 -2.13
N GLN A 211 -0.77 11.42 -2.38
CA GLN A 211 -1.04 10.01 -2.69
C GLN A 211 -1.51 9.86 -4.14
N PRO A 212 -0.61 9.61 -5.11
CA PRO A 212 -0.95 9.62 -6.54
C PRO A 212 -1.64 8.33 -7.02
N SER A 213 -1.97 7.42 -6.13
CA SER A 213 -2.43 6.05 -6.42
C SER A 213 -3.54 5.99 -7.48
N ARG A 214 -3.48 4.99 -8.34
CA ARG A 214 -4.56 4.66 -9.29
C ARG A 214 -5.78 4.10 -8.56
N TYR A 215 -5.56 3.31 -7.52
CA TYR A 215 -6.59 2.78 -6.64
C TYR A 215 -6.00 2.33 -5.30
N GLU A 216 -6.82 2.34 -4.27
CA GLU A 216 -6.49 1.95 -2.90
C GLU A 216 -7.63 1.14 -2.29
N GLY A 217 -7.31 0.21 -1.40
CA GLY A 217 -8.31 -0.40 -0.52
C GLY A 217 -8.72 0.59 0.58
N LYS A 218 -7.72 1.13 1.26
CA LYS A 218 -7.80 2.27 2.17
C LYS A 218 -6.42 2.91 2.23
N ALA A 219 -6.32 4.19 1.91
CA ALA A 219 -5.05 4.92 1.93
C ALA A 219 -4.64 5.23 3.37
N VAL A 220 -4.03 4.25 4.06
CA VAL A 220 -3.61 4.37 5.47
C VAL A 220 -2.64 5.54 5.62
N THR A 221 -1.66 5.66 4.74
CA THR A 221 -0.65 6.73 4.78
C THR A 221 -1.21 8.14 4.65
N VAL A 222 -2.37 8.35 4.01
CA VAL A 222 -3.08 9.65 4.01
C VAL A 222 -3.68 9.97 5.38
N ARG A 223 -4.01 8.94 6.16
CA ARG A 223 -4.54 9.12 7.53
C ARG A 223 -3.41 9.26 8.56
N GLU A 224 -2.22 8.84 8.20
CA GLU A 224 -1.00 8.97 9.00
C GLU A 224 -0.33 10.35 8.79
N ALA A 225 -0.59 11.01 7.65
CA ALA A 225 -0.15 12.36 7.32
C ALA A 225 -1.07 13.42 7.90
#